data_3d188f5bfa4a677284a12c0691524b76
#
_entry.id   3d188f5bfa4a677284a12c0691524b76
#
_cell.length_a   1.000
_cell.length_b   1.000
_cell.length_c   1.000
_cell.angle_alpha   90.00
_cell.angle_beta   90.00
_cell.angle_gamma   90.00
#
_symmetry.space_group_name_H-M   'P 1'
#
loop_
_entity.id
_entity.type
_entity.pdbx_description
1 polymer ?
#
loop_
_entity_poly.entity_id
_entity_poly.type
_entity_poly.pdbx_seq_one_letter_code
_entity_poly.pdbx_strand_id
1 'polypeptide(L)'
;YTSLPWEYPERAVEELKRSCDNGASGVMVLANVTGRSLTEEFFAPIWEEIDKRGLPVLLHPTDPPGADQMAMGDFDLSWSVGFMFDTTLAITRMIFDGFFDKYPNLKLIASHGGAALPYLVGRFEKGDEVELPQRRKMQQKPTDYLRHIYYDCITYDARALQYLISIVGSDRVMFGTDWPHQVFDTVGAKTNTGLLPDDQCAAIRHRNAEDVFGL
;
A
#
# COMPACT_ATOMS: atom_id res chain seq x y z
N TYR A 1 -12.77 5.89 -5.03
CA TYR A 1 -12.30 5.91 -3.63
C TYR A 1 -12.95 7.04 -2.86
N THR A 2 -13.16 6.82 -1.56
CA THR A 2 -13.52 7.88 -0.62
C THR A 2 -12.34 8.18 0.31
N SER A 3 -12.21 9.46 0.72
CA SER A 3 -11.35 9.87 1.82
C SER A 3 -12.17 9.99 3.10
N LEU A 4 -11.57 9.60 4.22
CA LEU A 4 -12.24 9.59 5.52
C LEU A 4 -11.57 10.58 6.48
N PRO A 5 -12.30 11.15 7.45
CA PRO A 5 -11.72 11.97 8.51
C PRO A 5 -11.09 11.08 9.59
N TRP A 6 -9.93 10.49 9.29
CA TRP A 6 -9.24 9.51 10.12
C TRP A 6 -8.96 9.97 11.55
N GLU A 7 -8.81 11.27 11.77
CA GLU A 7 -8.60 11.83 13.12
C GLU A 7 -9.86 11.74 14.01
N TYR A 8 -11.01 11.36 13.44
CA TYR A 8 -12.30 11.24 14.11
C TYR A 8 -12.94 9.89 13.79
N PRO A 9 -12.52 8.77 14.42
CA PRO A 9 -12.90 7.42 14.00
C PRO A 9 -14.40 7.17 13.89
N GLU A 10 -15.20 7.68 14.80
CA GLU A 10 -16.66 7.53 14.75
C GLU A 10 -17.25 8.23 13.52
N ARG A 11 -16.79 9.44 13.22
CA ARG A 11 -17.21 10.19 12.03
C ARG A 11 -16.69 9.54 10.74
N ALA A 12 -15.50 8.96 10.79
CA ALA A 12 -14.93 8.23 9.66
C ALA A 12 -15.78 7.00 9.33
N VAL A 13 -16.26 6.26 10.32
CA VAL A 13 -17.17 5.12 10.12
C VAL A 13 -18.52 5.57 9.56
N GLU A 14 -19.10 6.68 10.04
CA GLU A 14 -20.33 7.27 9.50
C GLU A 14 -20.13 7.64 8.02
N GLU A 15 -19.04 8.35 7.71
CA GLU A 15 -18.73 8.78 6.35
C GLU A 15 -18.42 7.61 5.42
N LEU A 16 -17.74 6.57 5.91
CA LEU A 16 -17.50 5.35 5.14
C LEU A 16 -18.83 4.70 4.70
N LYS A 17 -19.75 4.52 5.64
CA LYS A 17 -21.09 3.97 5.35
C LYS A 17 -21.81 4.81 4.32
N ARG A 18 -21.88 6.13 4.54
CA ARG A 18 -22.53 7.07 3.63
C ARG A 18 -21.91 7.02 2.23
N SER A 19 -20.58 6.97 2.15
CA SER A 19 -19.86 6.93 0.86
C SER A 19 -20.13 5.64 0.11
N CYS A 20 -20.14 4.49 0.79
CA CYS A 20 -20.48 3.20 0.18
C CYS A 20 -21.93 3.19 -0.34
N ASP A 21 -22.88 3.73 0.43
CA ASP A 21 -24.29 3.85 0.00
C ASP A 21 -24.45 4.73 -1.26
N ASN A 22 -23.47 5.60 -1.51
CA ASN A 22 -23.38 6.44 -2.71
C ASN A 22 -22.43 5.89 -3.79
N GLY A 23 -22.01 4.62 -3.71
CA GLY A 23 -21.28 3.93 -4.75
C GLY A 23 -19.75 4.02 -4.63
N ALA A 24 -19.19 4.42 -3.50
CA ALA A 24 -17.74 4.31 -3.28
C ALA A 24 -17.32 2.84 -3.20
N SER A 25 -16.33 2.47 -4.01
CA SER A 25 -15.84 1.09 -4.15
C SER A 25 -14.52 0.83 -3.42
N GLY A 26 -14.00 1.80 -2.68
CA GLY A 26 -12.75 1.69 -1.93
C GLY A 26 -12.45 2.93 -1.11
N VAL A 27 -11.45 2.83 -0.27
CA VAL A 27 -11.00 3.88 0.65
C VAL A 27 -9.58 4.31 0.30
N MET A 28 -9.25 5.58 0.47
CA MET A 28 -7.88 6.07 0.45
C MET A 28 -7.44 6.45 1.87
N VAL A 29 -6.24 6.05 2.24
CA VAL A 29 -5.61 6.40 3.51
C VAL A 29 -4.18 6.88 3.27
N LEU A 30 -3.72 7.84 4.07
CA LEU A 30 -2.31 8.23 4.10
C LEU A 30 -1.50 7.22 4.93
N ALA A 31 -0.24 7.03 4.61
CA ALA A 31 0.64 6.08 5.30
C ALA A 31 0.85 6.40 6.79
N ASN A 32 0.63 7.64 7.17
CA ASN A 32 0.45 8.04 8.56
C ASN A 32 -0.67 9.09 8.66
N VAL A 33 -1.30 9.20 9.83
CA VAL A 33 -2.32 10.21 10.12
C VAL A 33 -1.75 11.16 11.16
N THR A 34 -1.31 12.33 10.73
CA THR A 34 -0.65 13.33 11.61
C THR A 34 0.51 12.74 12.43
N GLY A 35 1.33 11.89 11.81
CA GLY A 35 2.46 11.21 12.43
C GLY A 35 2.10 9.95 13.23
N ARG A 36 0.82 9.61 13.35
CA ARG A 36 0.35 8.39 14.04
C ARG A 36 0.41 7.18 13.13
N SER A 37 0.79 6.04 13.70
CA SER A 37 0.77 4.77 12.97
C SER A 37 -0.67 4.30 12.70
N LEU A 38 -0.90 3.77 11.50
CA LEU A 38 -2.19 3.18 11.12
C LEU A 38 -2.59 1.97 11.95
N THR A 39 -1.64 1.34 12.67
CA THR A 39 -1.88 0.19 13.54
C THR A 39 -2.33 0.57 14.95
N GLU A 40 -2.41 1.86 15.27
CA GLU A 40 -2.90 2.29 16.59
C GLU A 40 -4.35 1.88 16.81
N GLU A 41 -4.66 1.41 18.01
CA GLU A 41 -6.00 0.96 18.39
C GLU A 41 -7.06 2.06 18.21
N PHE A 42 -6.63 3.31 18.22
CA PHE A 42 -7.47 4.47 17.93
C PHE A 42 -8.21 4.36 16.57
N PHE A 43 -7.59 3.73 15.57
CA PHE A 43 -8.17 3.56 14.24
C PHE A 43 -8.95 2.25 14.08
N ALA A 44 -8.98 1.38 15.09
CA ALA A 44 -9.61 0.07 15.00
C ALA A 44 -11.06 0.11 14.50
N PRO A 45 -11.94 1.03 14.95
CA PRO A 45 -13.32 1.06 14.46
C PRO A 45 -13.44 1.27 12.95
N ILE A 46 -12.51 2.03 12.34
CA ILE A 46 -12.49 2.27 10.89
C ILE A 46 -12.05 0.99 10.17
N TRP A 47 -10.98 0.36 10.65
CA TRP A 47 -10.44 -0.87 10.05
C TRP A 47 -11.41 -2.04 10.15
N GLU A 48 -12.13 -2.18 11.27
CA GLU A 48 -13.18 -3.18 11.45
C GLU A 48 -14.32 -3.03 10.44
N GLU A 49 -14.76 -1.81 10.17
CA GLU A 49 -15.81 -1.56 9.18
C GLU A 49 -15.31 -1.80 7.75
N ILE A 50 -14.04 -1.45 7.44
CA ILE A 50 -13.39 -1.71 6.15
C ILE A 50 -13.26 -3.21 5.92
N ASP A 51 -12.71 -3.94 6.90
CA ASP A 51 -12.52 -5.40 6.83
C ASP A 51 -13.85 -6.14 6.67
N LYS A 52 -14.85 -5.78 7.47
CA LYS A 52 -16.20 -6.34 7.39
C LYS A 52 -16.82 -6.22 5.99
N ARG A 53 -16.51 -5.14 5.27
CA ARG A 53 -17.00 -4.89 3.91
C ARG A 53 -16.10 -5.46 2.83
N GLY A 54 -14.89 -5.89 3.15
CA GLY A 54 -13.88 -6.35 2.20
C GLY A 54 -13.47 -5.28 1.18
N LEU A 55 -13.45 -4.01 1.61
CA LEU A 55 -13.17 -2.88 0.73
C LEU A 55 -11.68 -2.78 0.39
N PRO A 56 -11.34 -2.49 -0.87
CA PRO A 56 -9.99 -2.11 -1.24
C PRO A 56 -9.57 -0.79 -0.58
N VAL A 57 -8.34 -0.74 -0.08
CA VAL A 57 -7.75 0.44 0.55
C VAL A 57 -6.48 0.84 -0.20
N LEU A 58 -6.48 2.00 -0.85
CA LEU A 58 -5.28 2.60 -1.40
C LEU A 58 -4.52 3.31 -0.29
N LEU A 59 -3.32 2.82 0.01
CA LEU A 59 -2.38 3.47 0.92
C LEU A 59 -1.46 4.37 0.11
N HIS A 60 -1.59 5.68 0.33
CA HIS A 60 -0.78 6.70 -0.32
C HIS A 60 0.17 7.36 0.69
N PRO A 61 1.44 7.61 0.35
CA PRO A 61 2.35 8.29 1.26
C PRO A 61 1.95 9.75 1.53
N THR A 62 2.51 10.26 2.61
CA THR A 62 2.60 11.69 2.93
C THR A 62 4.03 11.94 3.44
N ASP A 63 4.30 13.10 4.03
CA ASP A 63 5.60 13.31 4.65
C ASP A 63 5.81 12.34 5.80
N PRO A 64 6.95 11.62 5.82
CA PRO A 64 7.25 10.71 6.90
C PRO A 64 7.42 11.45 8.23
N PRO A 65 7.06 10.84 9.36
CA PRO A 65 7.37 11.42 10.66
C PRO A 65 8.86 11.76 10.79
N GLY A 66 9.17 13.01 11.13
CA GLY A 66 10.56 13.50 11.20
C GLY A 66 11.08 14.12 9.89
N ALA A 67 10.24 14.38 8.90
CA ALA A 67 10.63 14.97 7.62
C ALA A 67 11.40 16.30 7.79
N ASP A 68 10.94 17.16 8.69
CA ASP A 68 11.61 18.45 8.98
C ASP A 68 13.02 18.25 9.54
N GLN A 69 13.21 17.29 10.46
CA GLN A 69 14.50 16.99 11.08
C GLN A 69 15.49 16.39 10.05
N MET A 70 14.98 15.77 9.01
CA MET A 70 15.77 15.19 7.91
C MET A 70 15.93 16.15 6.72
N ALA A 71 15.46 17.39 6.85
CA ALA A 71 15.48 18.39 5.78
C ALA A 71 14.90 17.87 4.44
N MET A 72 13.80 17.12 4.51
CA MET A 72 13.18 16.49 3.33
C MET A 72 12.61 17.50 2.32
N GLY A 73 12.39 18.76 2.73
CA GLY A 73 12.02 19.85 1.83
C GLY A 73 13.13 20.29 0.89
N ASP A 74 14.40 19.98 1.22
CA ASP A 74 15.53 20.31 0.34
C ASP A 74 15.56 19.32 -0.84
N PHE A 75 15.89 19.83 -2.03
CA PHE A 75 16.05 19.03 -3.26
C PHE A 75 14.85 18.15 -3.64
N ASP A 76 13.66 18.51 -3.21
CA ASP A 76 12.43 17.70 -3.41
C ASP A 76 12.54 16.27 -2.84
N LEU A 77 13.25 16.10 -1.71
CA LEU A 77 13.43 14.79 -1.08
C LEU A 77 12.13 14.22 -0.53
N SER A 78 11.14 15.04 -0.21
CA SER A 78 9.84 14.56 0.27
C SER A 78 9.21 13.55 -0.69
N TRP A 79 9.05 13.90 -1.97
CA TRP A 79 8.43 12.98 -2.91
C TRP A 79 9.40 11.91 -3.46
N SER A 80 10.68 12.27 -3.68
CA SER A 80 11.64 11.35 -4.31
C SER A 80 12.10 10.22 -3.37
N VAL A 81 12.17 10.48 -2.07
CA VAL A 81 12.68 9.55 -1.05
C VAL A 81 11.73 9.42 0.13
N GLY A 82 11.22 10.53 0.65
CA GLY A 82 10.39 10.58 1.85
C GLY A 82 9.13 9.74 1.73
N PHE A 83 8.39 9.87 0.64
CA PHE A 83 7.18 9.09 0.37
C PHE A 83 7.47 7.59 0.33
N MET A 84 8.62 7.19 -0.21
CA MET A 84 9.01 5.78 -0.22
C MET A 84 9.30 5.27 1.20
N PHE A 85 9.92 6.07 2.06
CA PHE A 85 10.12 5.72 3.46
C PHE A 85 8.79 5.62 4.23
N ASP A 86 7.88 6.53 4.02
CA ASP A 86 6.59 6.56 4.71
C ASP A 86 5.77 5.31 4.40
N THR A 87 5.57 5.00 3.11
CA THR A 87 4.87 3.78 2.67
C THR A 87 5.56 2.52 3.21
N THR A 88 6.88 2.43 3.09
CA THR A 88 7.64 1.27 3.57
C THR A 88 7.47 1.07 5.08
N LEU A 89 7.58 2.16 5.86
CA LEU A 89 7.46 2.10 7.32
C LEU A 89 6.04 1.71 7.74
N ALA A 90 5.01 2.31 7.13
CA ALA A 90 3.62 2.02 7.45
C ALA A 90 3.29 0.54 7.24
N ILE A 91 3.59 0.02 6.05
CA ILE A 91 3.25 -1.37 5.70
C ILE A 91 4.10 -2.37 6.50
N THR A 92 5.39 -2.07 6.73
CA THR A 92 6.23 -2.93 7.58
C THR A 92 5.68 -3.02 9.01
N ARG A 93 5.18 -1.91 9.57
CA ARG A 93 4.50 -1.92 10.87
C ARG A 93 3.23 -2.75 10.84
N MET A 94 2.41 -2.64 9.81
CA MET A 94 1.21 -3.46 9.65
C MET A 94 1.55 -4.95 9.61
N ILE A 95 2.60 -5.35 8.86
CA ILE A 95 3.06 -6.74 8.82
C ILE A 95 3.49 -7.22 10.22
N PHE A 96 4.40 -6.49 10.87
CA PHE A 96 4.98 -6.93 12.14
C PHE A 96 4.01 -6.87 13.33
N ASP A 97 2.99 -6.01 13.25
CA ASP A 97 1.91 -5.95 14.25
C ASP A 97 0.85 -7.04 14.08
N GLY A 98 0.93 -7.88 13.04
CA GLY A 98 -0.07 -8.91 12.75
C GLY A 98 -1.39 -8.33 12.22
N PHE A 99 -1.31 -7.16 11.60
CA PHE A 99 -2.49 -6.41 11.16
C PHE A 99 -3.34 -7.18 10.13
N PHE A 100 -2.68 -7.88 9.21
CA PHE A 100 -3.36 -8.70 8.21
C PHE A 100 -3.96 -9.99 8.80
N ASP A 101 -3.47 -10.45 9.95
CA ASP A 101 -4.07 -11.56 10.69
C ASP A 101 -5.32 -11.08 11.46
N LYS A 102 -5.30 -9.83 11.95
CA LYS A 102 -6.44 -9.18 12.61
C LYS A 102 -7.55 -8.81 11.62
N TYR A 103 -7.19 -8.39 10.41
CA TYR A 103 -8.11 -7.92 9.35
C TYR A 103 -7.93 -8.75 8.07
N PRO A 104 -8.42 -10.01 8.04
CA PRO A 104 -8.12 -10.97 6.97
C PRO A 104 -8.80 -10.65 5.62
N ASN A 105 -9.84 -9.82 5.60
CA ASN A 105 -10.53 -9.41 4.37
C ASN A 105 -9.96 -8.11 3.77
N LEU A 106 -8.97 -7.51 4.42
CA LEU A 106 -8.36 -6.26 3.99
C LEU A 106 -7.62 -6.43 2.65
N LYS A 107 -8.02 -5.68 1.65
CA LYS A 107 -7.37 -5.60 0.34
C LYS A 107 -6.54 -4.32 0.28
N LEU A 108 -5.33 -4.33 0.86
CA LEU A 108 -4.45 -3.17 0.84
C LEU A 108 -3.76 -3.03 -0.51
N ILE A 109 -3.77 -1.84 -1.08
CA ILE A 109 -3.07 -1.47 -2.32
C ILE A 109 -1.97 -0.50 -1.94
N ALA A 110 -0.73 -0.92 -2.07
CA ALA A 110 0.45 -0.11 -1.82
C ALA A 110 0.81 0.70 -3.06
N SER A 111 0.78 2.02 -2.97
CA SER A 111 1.19 2.89 -4.08
C SER A 111 2.69 2.81 -4.37
N HIS A 112 3.07 3.28 -5.57
CA HIS A 112 4.46 3.39 -6.05
C HIS A 112 5.22 2.06 -5.99
N GLY A 113 4.58 0.98 -6.48
CA GLY A 113 5.16 -0.36 -6.49
C GLY A 113 5.45 -0.92 -5.09
N GLY A 114 4.82 -0.38 -4.04
CA GLY A 114 5.10 -0.74 -2.66
C GLY A 114 6.41 -0.16 -2.12
N ALA A 115 6.93 0.88 -2.76
CA ALA A 115 8.11 1.61 -2.32
C ALA A 115 9.36 0.68 -2.19
N ALA A 116 10.01 0.64 -1.03
CA ALA A 116 11.19 -0.20 -0.81
C ALA A 116 10.87 -1.63 -0.32
N LEU A 117 9.59 -1.98 -0.12
CA LEU A 117 9.21 -3.29 0.42
C LEU A 117 9.80 -4.47 -0.36
N PRO A 118 9.71 -4.51 -1.70
CA PRO A 118 10.28 -5.64 -2.46
C PRO A 118 11.80 -5.78 -2.29
N TYR A 119 12.51 -4.67 -2.14
CA TYR A 119 13.96 -4.67 -1.94
C TYR A 119 14.37 -5.17 -0.54
N LEU A 120 13.51 -5.01 0.47
CA LEU A 120 13.79 -5.33 1.86
C LEU A 120 13.45 -6.78 2.25
N VAL A 121 12.94 -7.59 1.32
CA VAL A 121 12.52 -8.99 1.56
C VAL A 121 13.53 -9.77 2.39
N GLY A 122 14.78 -9.90 1.91
CA GLY A 122 15.80 -10.65 2.61
C GLY A 122 16.17 -10.08 3.99
N ARG A 123 15.98 -8.77 4.18
CA ARG A 123 16.23 -8.12 5.46
C ARG A 123 15.11 -8.43 6.46
N PHE A 124 13.87 -8.51 6.00
CA PHE A 124 12.74 -8.91 6.84
C PHE A 124 12.86 -10.36 7.31
N GLU A 125 13.17 -11.27 6.39
CA GLU A 125 13.41 -12.70 6.69
C GLU A 125 14.54 -12.85 7.70
N LYS A 126 15.68 -12.21 7.44
CA LYS A 126 16.85 -12.31 8.33
C LYS A 126 16.58 -11.70 9.70
N GLY A 127 15.85 -10.60 9.75
CA GLY A 127 15.42 -10.00 11.02
C GLY A 127 14.51 -10.93 11.82
N ASP A 128 13.62 -11.66 11.14
CA ASP A 128 12.73 -12.63 11.79
C ASP A 128 13.49 -13.83 12.38
N GLU A 129 14.55 -14.29 11.73
CA GLU A 129 15.38 -15.39 12.22
C GLU A 129 16.21 -15.04 13.47
N VAL A 130 16.69 -13.80 13.57
CA VAL A 130 17.72 -13.42 14.58
C VAL A 130 17.19 -12.53 15.70
N GLU A 131 16.07 -11.85 15.50
CA GLU A 131 15.47 -10.96 16.49
C GLU A 131 14.42 -11.67 17.33
N LEU A 132 14.06 -11.05 18.44
CA LEU A 132 13.12 -11.59 19.42
C LEU A 132 11.72 -11.80 18.82
N PRO A 133 11.32 -13.01 18.44
CA PRO A 133 10.01 -13.29 17.83
C PRO A 133 8.83 -12.78 18.66
N GLN A 134 8.99 -12.74 20.00
CA GLN A 134 7.96 -12.25 20.92
C GLN A 134 7.65 -10.75 20.79
N ARG A 135 8.40 -9.99 20.03
CA ARG A 135 8.12 -8.58 19.74
C ARG A 135 7.25 -8.38 18.50
N ARG A 136 7.05 -9.44 17.71
CA ARG A 136 6.24 -9.43 16.51
C ARG A 136 4.96 -10.22 16.76
N LYS A 137 3.86 -9.74 16.26
CA LYS A 137 2.53 -10.34 16.47
C LYS A 137 2.05 -11.15 15.26
N MET A 138 2.77 -11.06 14.13
CA MET A 138 2.43 -11.78 12.89
C MET A 138 2.51 -13.30 13.07
N GLN A 139 1.65 -14.03 12.36
CA GLN A 139 1.54 -15.49 12.42
C GLN A 139 2.30 -16.21 11.29
N GLN A 140 2.70 -15.50 10.23
CA GLN A 140 3.39 -16.02 9.06
C GLN A 140 4.74 -15.31 8.91
N LYS A 141 5.57 -15.77 7.97
CA LYS A 141 6.81 -15.08 7.62
C LYS A 141 6.51 -13.69 7.06
N PRO A 142 7.36 -12.68 7.31
CA PRO A 142 7.14 -11.32 6.82
C PRO A 142 6.87 -11.26 5.31
N THR A 143 7.57 -12.08 4.53
CA THR A 143 7.48 -12.11 3.07
C THR A 143 6.20 -12.74 2.54
N ASP A 144 5.56 -13.62 3.31
CA ASP A 144 4.28 -14.19 2.92
C ASP A 144 3.19 -13.10 2.87
N TYR A 145 3.25 -12.11 3.78
CA TYR A 145 2.32 -10.98 3.77
C TYR A 145 2.47 -10.06 2.56
N LEU A 146 3.64 -9.98 1.93
CA LEU A 146 3.80 -9.21 0.70
C LEU A 146 2.92 -9.72 -0.44
N ARG A 147 2.55 -10.99 -0.43
CA ARG A 147 1.62 -11.57 -1.41
C ARG A 147 0.14 -11.41 -1.05
N HIS A 148 -0.19 -10.92 0.15
CA HIS A 148 -1.54 -10.49 0.52
C HIS A 148 -1.83 -9.06 0.07
N ILE A 149 -0.79 -8.27 -0.16
CA ILE A 149 -0.87 -6.87 -0.56
C ILE A 149 -0.96 -6.78 -2.08
N TYR A 150 -1.71 -5.82 -2.58
CA TYR A 150 -1.70 -5.38 -3.97
C TYR A 150 -0.80 -4.17 -4.16
N TYR A 151 -0.36 -3.94 -5.37
CA TYR A 151 0.59 -2.90 -5.72
C TYR A 151 0.16 -2.19 -6.99
N ASP A 152 0.55 -0.96 -7.22
CA ASP A 152 0.48 -0.36 -8.54
C ASP A 152 1.78 -0.59 -9.34
N CYS A 153 1.74 -0.28 -10.63
CA CYS A 153 2.89 -0.39 -11.52
C CYS A 153 3.70 0.92 -11.63
N ILE A 154 3.51 1.87 -10.71
CA ILE A 154 4.18 3.18 -10.72
C ILE A 154 5.60 3.03 -10.18
N THR A 155 6.48 2.47 -10.98
CA THR A 155 7.90 2.24 -10.64
C THR A 155 8.84 3.09 -11.48
N TYR A 156 8.31 3.76 -12.52
CA TYR A 156 9.04 4.58 -13.51
C TYR A 156 10.17 3.85 -14.26
N ASP A 157 10.43 2.58 -13.96
CA ASP A 157 11.48 1.75 -14.58
C ASP A 157 10.99 0.30 -14.77
N ALA A 158 11.18 -0.23 -15.98
CA ALA A 158 10.73 -1.60 -16.31
C ALA A 158 11.44 -2.68 -15.48
N ARG A 159 12.69 -2.47 -15.11
CA ARG A 159 13.46 -3.43 -14.28
C ARG A 159 12.91 -3.45 -12.84
N ALA A 160 12.53 -2.29 -12.31
CA ALA A 160 11.92 -2.19 -10.99
C ALA A 160 10.55 -2.89 -10.99
N LEU A 161 9.73 -2.72 -12.05
CA LEU A 161 8.47 -3.44 -12.21
C LEU A 161 8.68 -4.96 -12.30
N GLN A 162 9.64 -5.42 -13.09
CA GLN A 162 9.98 -6.84 -13.19
C GLN A 162 10.45 -7.42 -11.86
N TYR A 163 11.24 -6.66 -11.12
CA TYR A 163 11.69 -7.06 -9.79
C TYR A 163 10.51 -7.18 -8.81
N LEU A 164 9.62 -6.19 -8.77
CA LEU A 164 8.39 -6.26 -7.97
C LEU A 164 7.60 -7.53 -8.31
N ILE A 165 7.33 -7.77 -9.59
CA ILE A 165 6.59 -8.96 -10.06
C ILE A 165 7.28 -10.27 -9.61
N SER A 166 8.61 -10.33 -9.64
CA SER A 166 9.36 -11.51 -9.22
C SER A 166 9.18 -11.85 -7.73
N ILE A 167 8.88 -10.86 -6.90
CA ILE A 167 8.67 -11.01 -5.46
C ILE A 167 7.20 -11.33 -5.15
N VAL A 168 6.27 -10.56 -5.71
CA VAL A 168 4.86 -10.62 -5.30
C VAL A 168 3.94 -11.37 -6.27
N GLY A 169 4.35 -11.54 -7.51
CA GLY A 169 3.54 -12.09 -8.60
C GLY A 169 2.82 -11.00 -9.41
N SER A 170 2.57 -11.28 -10.69
CA SER A 170 1.85 -10.35 -11.57
C SER A 170 0.37 -10.19 -11.20
N ASP A 171 -0.19 -11.17 -10.50
CA ASP A 171 -1.56 -11.18 -9.98
C ASP A 171 -1.79 -10.20 -8.81
N ARG A 172 -0.73 -9.58 -8.30
CA ARG A 172 -0.76 -8.60 -7.22
C ARG A 172 -0.50 -7.18 -7.69
N VAL A 173 -0.20 -6.96 -8.97
CA VAL A 173 0.12 -5.63 -9.50
C VAL A 173 -1.03 -5.12 -10.35
N MET A 174 -1.40 -3.85 -10.17
CA MET A 174 -2.45 -3.17 -10.94
C MET A 174 -1.88 -1.98 -11.71
N PHE A 175 -2.56 -1.60 -12.78
CA PHE A 175 -2.17 -0.44 -13.57
C PHE A 175 -2.45 0.86 -12.81
N GLY A 176 -1.43 1.71 -12.72
CA GLY A 176 -1.50 3.05 -12.15
C GLY A 176 -0.61 4.01 -12.92
N THR A 177 -0.85 5.31 -12.81
CA THR A 177 -0.12 6.36 -13.53
C THR A 177 0.29 7.54 -12.67
N ASP A 178 -0.14 7.57 -11.42
CA ASP A 178 0.05 8.70 -10.49
C ASP A 178 -0.64 10.01 -10.93
N TRP A 179 -1.59 9.92 -11.87
CA TRP A 179 -2.39 11.08 -12.26
C TRP A 179 -3.37 11.47 -11.13
N PRO A 180 -3.56 12.75 -10.79
CA PRO A 180 -3.14 13.98 -11.49
C PRO A 180 -1.87 14.67 -10.93
N HIS A 181 -1.02 13.95 -10.20
CA HIS A 181 0.20 14.54 -9.66
C HIS A 181 1.17 14.97 -10.77
N GLN A 182 2.09 15.91 -10.46
CA GLN A 182 3.04 16.45 -11.45
C GLN A 182 3.98 15.40 -12.03
N VAL A 183 4.21 14.33 -11.28
CA VAL A 183 5.12 13.21 -11.64
C VAL A 183 4.42 12.08 -12.38
N PHE A 184 3.13 12.21 -12.73
CA PHE A 184 2.39 11.14 -13.42
C PHE A 184 3.07 10.70 -14.72
N ASP A 185 3.03 9.40 -14.99
CA ASP A 185 3.60 8.83 -16.21
C ASP A 185 2.70 7.75 -16.85
N THR A 186 1.74 8.19 -17.65
CA THR A 186 0.88 7.27 -18.40
C THR A 186 1.63 6.56 -19.53
N VAL A 187 2.58 7.23 -20.16
CA VAL A 187 3.34 6.69 -21.29
C VAL A 187 4.31 5.62 -20.80
N GLY A 188 5.09 5.90 -19.75
CA GLY A 188 6.01 4.95 -19.17
C GLY A 188 5.29 3.73 -18.57
N ALA A 189 4.17 3.94 -17.85
CA ALA A 189 3.38 2.84 -17.30
C ALA A 189 2.87 1.89 -18.42
N LYS A 190 2.37 2.43 -19.54
CA LYS A 190 1.98 1.62 -20.70
C LYS A 190 3.17 0.92 -21.36
N THR A 191 4.30 1.61 -21.50
CA THR A 191 5.51 1.05 -22.10
C THR A 191 6.06 -0.09 -21.24
N ASN A 192 6.25 0.16 -19.95
CA ASN A 192 6.83 -0.81 -19.01
C ASN A 192 5.97 -2.08 -18.88
N THR A 193 4.65 -1.92 -18.78
CA THR A 193 3.75 -3.08 -18.75
C THR A 193 3.69 -3.81 -20.09
N GLY A 194 3.87 -3.11 -21.20
CA GLY A 194 3.91 -3.69 -22.55
C GLY A 194 5.17 -4.52 -22.87
N LEU A 195 6.20 -4.45 -22.02
CA LEU A 195 7.40 -5.30 -22.13
C LEU A 195 7.24 -6.66 -21.44
N LEU A 196 6.13 -6.87 -20.73
CA LEU A 196 5.82 -8.12 -20.05
C LEU A 196 5.15 -9.11 -21.01
N PRO A 197 5.16 -10.43 -20.70
CA PRO A 197 4.34 -11.41 -21.40
C PRO A 197 2.87 -10.99 -21.45
N ASP A 198 2.18 -11.28 -22.54
CA ASP A 198 0.80 -10.83 -22.80
C ASP A 198 -0.17 -11.11 -21.66
N ASP A 199 -0.07 -12.27 -21.04
CA ASP A 199 -0.94 -12.64 -19.91
C ASP A 199 -0.68 -11.77 -18.68
N GLN A 200 0.58 -11.51 -18.33
CA GLN A 200 0.95 -10.61 -17.23
C GLN A 200 0.55 -9.16 -17.54
N CYS A 201 0.76 -8.72 -18.78
CA CYS A 201 0.35 -7.39 -19.23
C CYS A 201 -1.17 -7.20 -19.06
N ALA A 202 -1.97 -8.18 -19.51
CA ALA A 202 -3.42 -8.15 -19.37
C ALA A 202 -3.87 -8.20 -17.90
N ALA A 203 -3.23 -9.05 -17.08
CA ALA A 203 -3.52 -9.11 -15.64
C ALA A 203 -3.33 -7.74 -14.99
N ILE A 204 -2.17 -7.11 -15.20
CA ILE A 204 -1.84 -5.81 -14.58
C ILE A 204 -2.73 -4.70 -15.10
N ARG A 205 -3.03 -4.66 -16.41
CA ARG A 205 -3.74 -3.54 -17.01
C ARG A 205 -5.23 -3.49 -16.72
N HIS A 206 -5.86 -4.64 -16.39
CA HIS A 206 -7.30 -4.66 -16.11
C HIS A 206 -7.75 -5.79 -15.17
N ARG A 207 -7.40 -7.08 -15.41
CA ARG A 207 -8.00 -8.22 -14.67
C ARG A 207 -7.85 -8.12 -13.17
N ASN A 208 -6.66 -7.76 -12.67
CA ASN A 208 -6.42 -7.66 -11.23
C ASN A 208 -7.29 -6.58 -10.57
N ALA A 209 -7.53 -5.47 -11.26
CA ALA A 209 -8.43 -4.43 -10.76
C ALA A 209 -9.88 -4.90 -10.80
N GLU A 210 -10.31 -5.58 -11.87
CA GLU A 210 -11.65 -6.19 -11.96
C GLU A 210 -11.92 -7.12 -10.79
N ASP A 211 -10.96 -8.01 -10.47
CA ASP A 211 -11.07 -8.96 -9.34
C ASP A 211 -11.08 -8.27 -7.98
N VAL A 212 -10.23 -7.26 -7.78
CA VAL A 212 -10.12 -6.54 -6.48
C VAL A 212 -11.35 -5.72 -6.19
N PHE A 213 -11.91 -5.06 -7.20
CA PHE A 213 -13.07 -4.16 -7.07
C PHE A 213 -14.40 -4.83 -7.37
N GLY A 214 -14.41 -6.07 -7.87
CA GLY A 214 -15.62 -6.81 -8.23
C GLY A 214 -16.37 -6.20 -9.42
N LEU A 215 -15.63 -5.78 -10.46
CA LEU A 215 -16.16 -5.15 -11.67
C LEU A 215 -16.56 -6.19 -12.73
#